data_d40562891f74a48d89958b629126965c
#
_entry.id   d40562891f74a48d89958b629126965c
#
_cell.length_a   1.000
_cell.length_b   1.000
_cell.length_c   1.000
_cell.angle_alpha   90.00
_cell.angle_beta   90.00
_cell.angle_gamma   90.00
#
_symmetry.space_group_name_H-M   'P 1'
#
loop_
_entity.id
_entity.type
_entity.pdbx_description
1 polymer ?
#
loop_
_entity_poly.entity_id
_entity_poly.type
_entity_poly.pdbx_seq_one_letter_code
_entity_poly.pdbx_strand_id
1 'polypeptide(L)'
;MIGNSHANIQTDCLSYIVGVQRSEKSESYNEESEIRHMLGKCVKQKFHLGLLAVIIALLSLIYTLTAQNVHAASGDWPTYLANNAHTGFNSSETIINRSTAAKLKLHWTHTTGGMISTQPTVANGTIYWGSWETSNEHATALNNARVWVAKLGLTTDTQCNPVTVGVASTATIAPVVIGGKSTLVDFVGGGDAHFYALNAATGTIIWSTQLGSSPSHFIWSSPAVFNGSVYIGMASFGDCPLVQGQVIQLNASTGAIQHTFNVVPNGCTGGGVWGAPTIDQANGTIYFATGNPGACSSSETFSVSFIEVKAADLSLVHYWHVPSNEQTGDGDFGSTATLFTATVNGVVTSRVGIANKNGIYYAFNRNNISAGPVWRAKVAIAGGCPQCGNGSISPAAWDGTTLYVAGGTTTIKGTSCKGGLRAVNPATGAFIWEHCMLAGPILGAVSAVPGVIVVGEGNFVLVVDAVTSATLFRYQDPNANSVFWGAASISNGVIYIGNQDGLYALGL
;
A
#
# COMPACT_ATOMS: atom_id res chain seq x y z
N MET A 1 -0.01 -34.08 23.05
CA MET A 1 0.35 -35.25 23.91
C MET A 1 1.43 -36.08 23.22
N ILE A 2 2.61 -35.53 22.94
CA ILE A 2 3.76 -36.27 22.35
C ILE A 2 5.06 -36.02 23.19
N GLY A 3 4.95 -35.34 24.32
CA GLY A 3 6.14 -34.91 25.10
C GLY A 3 6.69 -35.89 26.14
N ASN A 4 5.98 -36.94 26.53
CA ASN A 4 6.36 -37.77 27.68
C ASN A 4 6.89 -39.17 27.36
N SER A 5 6.88 -39.59 26.08
CA SER A 5 7.38 -40.97 25.74
C SER A 5 8.87 -41.03 25.37
N HIS A 6 9.51 -39.86 25.05
CA HIS A 6 10.91 -39.83 24.66
C HIS A 6 11.90 -39.78 25.81
N ALA A 7 11.49 -39.26 26.98
CA ALA A 7 12.36 -39.16 28.18
C ALA A 7 12.60 -40.52 28.86
N ASN A 8 11.62 -41.46 28.79
CA ASN A 8 11.73 -42.77 29.45
C ASN A 8 12.62 -43.77 28.69
N ILE A 9 12.70 -43.63 27.36
CA ILE A 9 13.48 -44.61 26.55
C ILE A 9 15.01 -44.33 26.64
N GLN A 10 15.38 -43.06 26.90
CA GLN A 10 16.80 -42.66 26.98
C GLN A 10 17.43 -43.04 28.34
N THR A 11 16.61 -43.14 29.42
CA THR A 11 17.04 -43.52 30.76
C THR A 11 17.19 -45.05 30.89
N ASP A 12 16.38 -45.85 30.19
CA ASP A 12 16.43 -47.28 30.26
C ASP A 12 17.69 -47.89 29.58
N CYS A 13 18.15 -47.29 28.45
CA CYS A 13 19.38 -47.77 27.79
C CYS A 13 20.66 -47.42 28.55
N LEU A 14 20.71 -46.32 29.31
CA LEU A 14 21.90 -45.91 30.09
C LEU A 14 21.99 -46.67 31.41
N SER A 15 20.87 -46.97 32.07
CA SER A 15 20.84 -47.68 33.35
C SER A 15 21.27 -49.15 33.20
N TYR A 16 21.00 -49.78 32.05
CA TYR A 16 21.40 -51.16 31.79
C TYR A 16 22.91 -51.32 31.52
N ILE A 17 23.54 -50.36 30.86
CA ILE A 17 25.00 -50.40 30.60
C ILE A 17 25.80 -50.23 31.90
N VAL A 18 25.29 -49.46 32.86
CA VAL A 18 25.95 -49.25 34.18
C VAL A 18 25.73 -50.46 35.11
N GLY A 19 24.61 -51.22 34.94
CA GLY A 19 24.31 -52.44 35.70
C GLY A 19 25.24 -53.62 35.39
N VAL A 20 25.60 -53.77 34.13
CA VAL A 20 26.48 -54.88 33.66
C VAL A 20 27.95 -54.76 34.09
N GLN A 21 28.46 -53.57 34.43
CA GLN A 21 29.80 -53.37 34.91
C GLN A 21 30.01 -53.72 36.42
N ARG A 22 28.97 -54.13 37.15
CA ARG A 22 29.02 -54.46 38.59
C ARG A 22 28.87 -55.91 38.95
N SER A 23 28.65 -56.82 37.98
CA SER A 23 28.49 -58.25 38.23
C SER A 23 29.66 -59.04 37.65
N GLU A 24 30.76 -59.11 38.38
CA GLU A 24 31.75 -60.14 38.20
C GLU A 24 31.34 -61.34 39.04
N LYS A 25 30.79 -62.40 38.44
CA LYS A 25 31.10 -63.81 38.59
C LYS A 25 30.01 -64.73 37.99
N SER A 26 30.53 -65.66 37.14
CA SER A 26 29.96 -66.94 36.69
C SER A 26 28.64 -66.94 35.91
N GLU A 27 28.78 -67.18 34.67
CA GLU A 27 28.14 -68.08 33.72
C GLU A 27 28.29 -67.56 32.28
N SER A 28 29.37 -67.99 31.67
CA SER A 28 29.79 -67.51 30.35
C SER A 28 29.28 -68.41 29.25
N TYR A 29 28.21 -68.15 28.56
CA TYR A 29 27.99 -68.46 27.16
C TYR A 29 26.65 -67.97 26.59
N ASN A 30 25.63 -67.73 27.40
CA ASN A 30 24.34 -67.24 26.93
C ASN A 30 24.17 -65.75 27.02
N GLU A 31 24.84 -65.03 27.94
CA GLU A 31 24.73 -63.60 28.17
C GLU A 31 25.33 -62.76 27.03
N GLU A 32 26.45 -63.26 26.44
CA GLU A 32 27.10 -62.49 25.36
C GLU A 32 26.25 -62.43 24.07
N SER A 33 25.44 -63.48 23.80
CA SER A 33 24.57 -63.52 22.64
C SER A 33 23.33 -62.62 22.82
N GLU A 34 22.77 -62.55 24.03
CA GLU A 34 21.63 -61.65 24.35
C GLU A 34 22.07 -60.18 24.40
N ILE A 35 23.25 -59.91 24.95
CA ILE A 35 23.80 -58.55 24.95
C ILE A 35 24.09 -58.05 23.53
N ARG A 36 24.67 -58.91 22.67
CA ARG A 36 24.87 -58.60 21.25
C ARG A 36 23.55 -58.40 20.50
N HIS A 37 22.51 -59.15 20.81
CA HIS A 37 21.19 -59.04 20.19
C HIS A 37 20.47 -57.77 20.63
N MET A 38 20.55 -57.37 21.91
CA MET A 38 19.98 -56.10 22.43
C MET A 38 20.76 -54.89 21.99
N LEU A 39 22.09 -54.94 21.98
CA LEU A 39 22.92 -53.84 21.40
C LEU A 39 22.62 -53.66 19.91
N GLY A 40 22.42 -54.73 19.16
CA GLY A 40 22.02 -54.68 17.75
C GLY A 40 20.62 -54.04 17.55
N LYS A 41 19.67 -54.29 18.48
CA LYS A 41 18.35 -53.63 18.46
C LYS A 41 18.43 -52.15 18.81
N CYS A 42 19.20 -51.76 19.87
CA CYS A 42 19.41 -50.38 20.25
C CYS A 42 20.13 -49.55 19.15
N VAL A 43 21.14 -50.13 18.50
CA VAL A 43 21.84 -49.48 17.37
C VAL A 43 20.91 -49.28 16.17
N LYS A 44 20.11 -50.32 15.81
CA LYS A 44 19.11 -50.21 14.74
C LYS A 44 18.06 -49.16 15.05
N GLN A 45 17.58 -49.07 16.29
CA GLN A 45 16.57 -48.11 16.71
C GLN A 45 17.11 -46.67 16.70
N LYS A 46 18.35 -46.44 17.14
CA LYS A 46 19.02 -45.14 17.02
C LYS A 46 19.27 -44.76 15.56
N PHE A 47 19.61 -45.73 14.69
CA PHE A 47 19.79 -45.50 13.26
C PHE A 47 18.47 -45.10 12.59
N HIS A 48 17.34 -45.77 12.93
CA HIS A 48 16.02 -45.40 12.40
C HIS A 48 15.53 -44.03 12.90
N LEU A 49 15.76 -43.68 14.18
CA LEU A 49 15.44 -42.36 14.73
C LEU A 49 16.28 -41.24 14.11
N GLY A 50 17.58 -41.50 13.89
CA GLY A 50 18.46 -40.57 13.20
C GLY A 50 18.05 -40.36 11.73
N LEU A 51 17.70 -41.47 11.02
CA LEU A 51 17.22 -41.39 9.64
C LEU A 51 15.88 -40.66 9.55
N LEU A 52 14.96 -40.88 10.48
CA LEU A 52 13.67 -40.17 10.55
C LEU A 52 13.86 -38.66 10.81
N ALA A 53 14.77 -38.31 11.71
CA ALA A 53 15.09 -36.88 11.99
C ALA A 53 15.73 -36.20 10.77
N VAL A 54 16.60 -36.89 10.02
CA VAL A 54 17.19 -36.37 8.77
C VAL A 54 16.12 -36.24 7.69
N ILE A 55 15.20 -37.17 7.56
CA ILE A 55 14.07 -37.10 6.60
C ILE A 55 13.14 -35.94 6.95
N ILE A 56 12.81 -35.75 8.23
CA ILE A 56 11.98 -34.59 8.68
C ILE A 56 12.72 -33.29 8.43
N ALA A 57 14.03 -33.21 8.68
CA ALA A 57 14.82 -32.02 8.37
C ALA A 57 14.93 -31.74 6.88
N LEU A 58 15.08 -32.78 6.04
CA LEU A 58 15.06 -32.65 4.59
C LEU A 58 13.68 -32.26 4.06
N LEU A 59 12.60 -32.83 4.61
CA LEU A 59 11.23 -32.46 4.26
C LEU A 59 10.92 -31.01 4.67
N SER A 60 11.37 -30.58 5.84
CA SER A 60 11.23 -29.17 6.26
C SER A 60 12.06 -28.23 5.39
N LEU A 61 13.26 -28.64 4.97
CA LEU A 61 14.09 -27.86 4.03
C LEU A 61 13.46 -27.80 2.62
N ILE A 62 12.89 -28.89 2.15
CA ILE A 62 12.13 -28.95 0.88
C ILE A 62 10.87 -28.08 1.00
N TYR A 63 10.17 -28.08 2.13
CA TYR A 63 8.99 -27.24 2.36
C TYR A 63 9.36 -25.75 2.38
N THR A 64 10.51 -25.37 2.92
CA THR A 64 11.01 -24.00 2.88
C THR A 64 11.53 -23.59 1.50
N LEU A 65 12.04 -24.53 0.71
CA LEU A 65 12.49 -24.27 -0.66
C LEU A 65 11.33 -24.24 -1.68
N THR A 66 10.17 -24.85 -1.38
CA THR A 66 8.98 -24.80 -2.25
C THR A 66 7.97 -23.72 -1.87
N ALA A 67 8.14 -23.03 -0.74
CA ALA A 67 7.51 -21.74 -0.51
C ALA A 67 8.18 -20.74 -1.46
N GLN A 68 7.91 -20.83 -2.75
CA GLN A 68 8.17 -19.74 -3.67
C GLN A 68 7.34 -18.58 -3.14
N ASN A 69 8.01 -17.62 -2.52
CA ASN A 69 7.45 -16.31 -2.33
C ASN A 69 7.08 -15.85 -3.74
N VAL A 70 5.79 -15.83 -4.06
CA VAL A 70 5.28 -15.16 -5.24
C VAL A 70 5.47 -13.68 -4.95
N HIS A 71 6.70 -13.20 -5.14
CA HIS A 71 6.96 -11.77 -5.17
C HIS A 71 6.43 -11.25 -6.50
N ALA A 72 5.93 -10.02 -6.49
CA ALA A 72 5.72 -9.28 -7.72
C ALA A 72 6.99 -9.37 -8.59
N ALA A 73 6.84 -9.59 -9.88
CA ALA A 73 7.98 -9.69 -10.79
C ALA A 73 8.80 -8.39 -10.75
N SER A 74 10.09 -8.48 -11.02
CA SER A 74 10.92 -7.28 -11.18
C SER A 74 10.30 -6.39 -12.25
N GLY A 75 9.96 -5.14 -11.90
CA GLY A 75 9.28 -4.20 -12.78
C GLY A 75 7.76 -4.09 -12.58
N ASP A 76 7.13 -4.94 -11.75
CA ASP A 76 5.71 -4.81 -11.38
C ASP A 76 5.42 -3.56 -10.54
N TRP A 77 4.12 -3.18 -10.49
CA TRP A 77 3.58 -2.11 -9.64
C TRP A 77 2.36 -2.65 -8.88
N PRO A 78 2.55 -3.52 -7.88
CA PRO A 78 1.50 -4.40 -7.37
C PRO A 78 0.52 -3.76 -6.38
N THR A 79 0.76 -2.54 -5.95
CA THR A 79 -0.05 -1.83 -4.95
C THR A 79 -0.02 -0.32 -5.20
N TYR A 80 -0.89 0.41 -4.54
CA TYR A 80 -0.88 1.87 -4.56
C TYR A 80 0.50 2.41 -4.20
N LEU A 81 1.02 3.33 -5.04
CA LEU A 81 2.35 3.94 -4.92
C LEU A 81 3.51 2.92 -4.84
N ALA A 82 3.40 1.80 -5.57
CA ALA A 82 4.39 0.77 -5.82
C ALA A 82 4.69 -0.17 -4.64
N ASN A 83 4.61 0.28 -3.40
CA ASN A 83 4.98 -0.50 -2.20
C ASN A 83 4.34 0.05 -0.92
N ASN A 84 4.45 -0.69 0.18
CA ASN A 84 3.88 -0.32 1.48
C ASN A 84 4.45 0.97 2.09
N ALA A 85 5.65 1.39 1.69
CA ALA A 85 6.25 2.67 2.11
C ALA A 85 5.71 3.85 1.28
N HIS A 86 4.90 3.55 0.27
CA HIS A 86 4.29 4.49 -0.67
C HIS A 86 5.33 5.43 -1.30
N THR A 87 6.42 4.83 -1.80
CA THR A 87 7.49 5.62 -2.42
C THR A 87 7.12 6.16 -3.79
N GLY A 88 6.07 5.65 -4.44
CA GLY A 88 5.71 6.05 -5.80
C GLY A 88 6.86 5.81 -6.82
N PHE A 89 7.79 4.90 -6.51
CA PHE A 89 9.02 4.70 -7.27
C PHE A 89 9.24 3.24 -7.63
N ASN A 90 9.34 2.96 -8.93
CA ASN A 90 9.76 1.65 -9.45
C ASN A 90 11.24 1.70 -9.85
N SER A 91 12.12 1.29 -8.94
CA SER A 91 13.56 1.29 -9.16
C SER A 91 14.03 0.26 -10.19
N SER A 92 13.20 -0.72 -10.51
CA SER A 92 13.50 -1.80 -11.48
C SER A 92 13.14 -1.44 -12.91
N GLU A 93 12.42 -0.33 -13.13
CA GLU A 93 12.08 0.15 -14.47
C GLU A 93 13.32 0.76 -15.13
N THR A 94 13.72 0.21 -16.26
CA THR A 94 14.91 0.66 -17.02
C THR A 94 14.60 1.03 -18.46
N ILE A 95 13.44 0.65 -18.96
CA ILE A 95 13.02 0.86 -20.35
C ILE A 95 12.61 2.32 -20.54
N ILE A 96 11.72 2.83 -19.68
CA ILE A 96 11.39 4.27 -19.62
C ILE A 96 12.45 4.96 -18.78
N ASN A 97 13.23 5.83 -19.42
CA ASN A 97 14.28 6.61 -18.79
C ASN A 97 14.46 7.95 -19.53
N ARG A 98 15.39 8.80 -19.09
CA ARG A 98 15.63 10.14 -19.65
C ARG A 98 15.89 10.14 -21.17
N SER A 99 16.52 9.09 -21.72
CA SER A 99 16.86 9.01 -23.13
C SER A 99 15.74 8.42 -24.01
N THR A 100 14.82 7.68 -23.43
CA THR A 100 13.74 6.99 -24.15
C THR A 100 12.39 7.69 -23.99
N ALA A 101 12.15 8.42 -22.92
CA ALA A 101 10.85 9.03 -22.60
C ALA A 101 10.27 9.91 -23.72
N ALA A 102 11.10 10.61 -24.48
CA ALA A 102 10.64 11.42 -25.63
C ALA A 102 10.07 10.57 -26.79
N LYS A 103 10.26 9.25 -26.80
CA LYS A 103 9.76 8.32 -27.81
C LYS A 103 8.45 7.65 -27.43
N LEU A 104 7.92 7.95 -26.24
CA LEU A 104 6.64 7.41 -25.79
C LEU A 104 5.52 7.78 -26.76
N LYS A 105 4.56 6.88 -26.90
CA LYS A 105 3.35 7.04 -27.70
C LYS A 105 2.19 6.31 -27.05
N LEU A 106 0.97 6.67 -27.41
CA LEU A 106 -0.21 5.93 -27.02
C LEU A 106 -0.22 4.57 -27.71
N HIS A 107 -0.25 3.49 -26.93
CA HIS A 107 -0.37 2.13 -27.44
C HIS A 107 -1.84 1.75 -27.60
N TRP A 108 -2.64 1.99 -26.56
CA TRP A 108 -4.07 1.70 -26.56
C TRP A 108 -4.79 2.51 -25.48
N THR A 109 -6.09 2.62 -25.65
CA THR A 109 -7.03 3.15 -24.67
C THR A 109 -8.13 2.09 -24.44
N HIS A 110 -8.47 1.85 -23.19
CA HIS A 110 -9.63 1.03 -22.82
C HIS A 110 -10.74 1.97 -22.36
N THR A 111 -11.68 2.26 -23.25
CA THR A 111 -12.82 3.13 -22.97
C THR A 111 -13.81 2.42 -22.04
N THR A 112 -14.18 3.09 -20.96
CA THR A 112 -15.24 2.66 -20.03
C THR A 112 -16.37 3.67 -20.06
N GLY A 113 -17.53 3.30 -19.52
CA GLY A 113 -18.62 4.25 -19.32
C GLY A 113 -18.42 5.18 -18.13
N GLY A 114 -17.24 5.20 -17.49
CA GLY A 114 -17.04 5.93 -16.27
C GLY A 114 -15.61 6.27 -15.90
N MET A 115 -15.49 7.17 -14.93
CA MET A 115 -14.20 7.64 -14.41
C MET A 115 -13.36 6.49 -13.82
N ILE A 116 -12.05 6.58 -14.05
CA ILE A 116 -11.02 5.78 -13.40
C ILE A 116 -10.18 6.71 -12.54
N SER A 117 -10.42 6.74 -11.24
CA SER A 117 -9.61 7.48 -10.25
C SER A 117 -8.57 6.60 -9.56
N THR A 118 -8.68 5.28 -9.72
CA THR A 118 -7.72 4.33 -9.19
C THR A 118 -6.37 4.45 -9.89
N GLN A 119 -5.28 4.14 -9.19
CA GLN A 119 -4.00 3.86 -9.83
C GLN A 119 -4.05 2.43 -10.39
N PRO A 120 -3.86 2.21 -11.70
CA PRO A 120 -3.83 0.86 -12.23
C PRO A 120 -2.64 0.09 -11.64
N THR A 121 -2.87 -1.05 -10.99
CA THR A 121 -1.77 -1.88 -10.47
C THR A 121 -1.38 -2.94 -11.49
N VAL A 122 -0.12 -3.30 -11.51
CA VAL A 122 0.42 -4.29 -12.45
C VAL A 122 1.11 -5.40 -11.68
N ALA A 123 0.66 -6.63 -11.91
CA ALA A 123 1.28 -7.81 -11.32
C ALA A 123 1.21 -9.00 -12.29
N ASN A 124 2.34 -9.69 -12.46
CA ASN A 124 2.44 -10.90 -13.29
C ASN A 124 1.81 -10.74 -14.68
N GLY A 125 2.03 -9.61 -15.36
CA GLY A 125 1.56 -9.36 -16.71
C GLY A 125 0.06 -9.02 -16.82
N THR A 126 -0.59 -8.71 -15.70
CA THR A 126 -2.00 -8.28 -15.64
C THR A 126 -2.11 -6.92 -14.98
N ILE A 127 -3.00 -6.08 -15.50
CA ILE A 127 -3.33 -4.74 -15.02
C ILE A 127 -4.67 -4.82 -14.30
N TYR A 128 -4.75 -4.35 -13.03
CA TYR A 128 -5.96 -4.31 -12.21
C TYR A 128 -6.37 -2.86 -11.99
N TRP A 129 -7.67 -2.56 -12.14
CA TRP A 129 -8.16 -1.19 -12.05
C TRP A 129 -9.68 -1.13 -11.82
N GLY A 130 -10.11 -0.20 -10.98
CA GLY A 130 -11.51 0.05 -10.66
C GLY A 130 -12.14 1.12 -11.54
N SER A 131 -13.45 1.05 -11.75
CA SER A 131 -14.25 2.06 -12.46
C SER A 131 -15.46 2.49 -11.67
N TRP A 132 -15.85 3.78 -11.82
CA TRP A 132 -16.92 4.38 -11.02
C TRP A 132 -18.31 3.92 -11.47
N GLU A 133 -18.75 4.32 -12.67
CA GLU A 133 -20.15 4.12 -13.07
C GLU A 133 -20.50 2.67 -13.43
N THR A 134 -19.50 1.88 -13.78
CA THR A 134 -19.70 0.45 -14.07
C THR A 134 -19.62 -0.44 -12.83
N SER A 135 -19.27 0.11 -11.67
CA SER A 135 -19.10 -0.62 -10.39
C SER A 135 -18.16 -1.82 -10.45
N ASN A 136 -17.22 -1.82 -11.35
CA ASN A 136 -16.39 -2.98 -11.63
C ASN A 136 -14.94 -2.80 -11.17
N GLU A 137 -14.37 -3.89 -10.68
CA GLU A 137 -12.95 -4.16 -10.73
C GLU A 137 -12.63 -4.95 -11.99
N HIS A 138 -11.58 -4.58 -12.68
CA HIS A 138 -11.16 -5.12 -13.96
C HIS A 138 -9.76 -5.74 -13.85
N ALA A 139 -9.55 -6.86 -14.56
CA ALA A 139 -8.23 -7.35 -14.90
C ALA A 139 -8.07 -7.35 -16.42
N THR A 140 -7.02 -6.71 -16.89
CA THR A 140 -6.70 -6.53 -18.30
C THR A 140 -5.27 -6.99 -18.55
N ALA A 141 -5.05 -7.78 -19.62
CA ALA A 141 -3.70 -8.13 -20.04
C ALA A 141 -2.96 -6.91 -20.61
N LEU A 142 -1.63 -6.94 -20.68
CA LEU A 142 -0.82 -5.82 -21.16
C LEU A 142 -1.17 -5.36 -22.58
N ASN A 143 -1.77 -6.22 -23.40
CA ASN A 143 -2.25 -5.95 -24.76
C ASN A 143 -3.70 -5.46 -24.83
N ASN A 144 -4.29 -5.04 -23.72
CA ASN A 144 -5.69 -4.61 -23.58
C ASN A 144 -6.74 -5.72 -23.70
N ALA A 145 -6.36 -6.99 -23.74
CA ALA A 145 -7.34 -8.06 -23.72
C ALA A 145 -7.96 -8.21 -22.31
N ARG A 146 -9.29 -8.32 -22.24
CA ARG A 146 -9.98 -8.58 -20.96
C ARG A 146 -9.59 -9.94 -20.41
N VAL A 147 -9.10 -9.99 -19.15
CA VAL A 147 -8.88 -11.22 -18.40
C VAL A 147 -10.15 -11.59 -17.65
N TRP A 148 -10.62 -10.69 -16.77
CA TRP A 148 -11.89 -10.82 -16.07
C TRP A 148 -12.46 -9.44 -15.66
N VAL A 149 -13.71 -9.43 -15.24
CA VAL A 149 -14.40 -8.27 -14.65
C VAL A 149 -15.22 -8.78 -13.48
N ALA A 150 -15.13 -8.12 -12.32
CA ALA A 150 -15.90 -8.42 -11.12
C ALA A 150 -16.75 -7.20 -10.72
N LYS A 151 -18.05 -7.41 -10.47
CA LYS A 151 -18.95 -6.34 -10.03
C LYS A 151 -18.86 -6.23 -8.49
N LEU A 152 -18.42 -5.08 -7.98
CA LEU A 152 -18.14 -4.84 -6.57
C LEU A 152 -19.00 -3.72 -5.96
N GLY A 153 -20.18 -3.51 -6.50
CA GLY A 153 -21.17 -2.60 -5.96
C GLY A 153 -20.98 -1.13 -6.37
N LEU A 154 -21.96 -0.34 -6.00
CA LEU A 154 -22.12 1.07 -6.38
C LEU A 154 -22.85 1.80 -5.26
N THR A 155 -22.36 2.96 -4.88
CA THR A 155 -23.07 3.90 -4.01
C THR A 155 -23.65 5.04 -4.85
N THR A 156 -24.92 5.37 -4.61
CA THR A 156 -25.62 6.51 -5.21
C THR A 156 -26.31 7.31 -4.12
N ASP A 157 -26.01 8.60 -4.04
CA ASP A 157 -26.70 9.56 -3.20
C ASP A 157 -26.84 10.89 -3.95
N THR A 158 -28.08 11.29 -4.21
CA THR A 158 -28.40 12.49 -4.98
C THR A 158 -28.14 13.80 -4.20
N GLN A 159 -27.88 13.72 -2.91
CA GLN A 159 -27.51 14.87 -2.09
C GLN A 159 -26.00 15.11 -2.05
N CYS A 160 -25.22 14.15 -2.55
CA CYS A 160 -23.77 14.18 -2.56
C CYS A 160 -23.21 14.60 -3.93
N ASN A 161 -21.95 15.04 -3.93
CA ASN A 161 -21.16 15.27 -5.14
C ASN A 161 -19.79 14.67 -4.98
N PRO A 162 -19.44 13.62 -5.75
CA PRO A 162 -20.19 13.01 -6.87
C PRO A 162 -21.47 12.28 -6.41
N VAL A 163 -22.44 12.20 -7.31
CA VAL A 163 -23.73 11.52 -7.04
C VAL A 163 -23.59 9.99 -7.01
N THR A 164 -22.70 9.46 -7.84
CA THR A 164 -22.54 8.01 -8.02
C THR A 164 -21.07 7.64 -8.13
N VAL A 165 -20.65 6.66 -7.35
CA VAL A 165 -19.28 6.11 -7.38
C VAL A 165 -19.32 4.60 -7.20
N GLY A 166 -18.58 3.90 -8.06
CA GLY A 166 -18.31 2.47 -7.96
C GLY A 166 -16.98 2.19 -7.25
N VAL A 167 -16.04 1.51 -7.92
CA VAL A 167 -14.75 1.17 -7.35
C VAL A 167 -13.78 2.34 -7.48
N ALA A 168 -13.43 2.96 -6.35
CA ALA A 168 -12.47 4.07 -6.25
C ALA A 168 -11.18 3.68 -5.49
N SER A 169 -11.18 2.56 -4.81
CA SER A 169 -10.03 1.96 -4.13
C SER A 169 -9.06 1.36 -5.15
N THR A 170 -7.78 1.70 -5.07
CA THR A 170 -6.74 1.03 -5.88
C THR A 170 -6.48 -0.37 -5.34
N ALA A 171 -6.47 -1.36 -6.21
CA ALA A 171 -6.20 -2.74 -5.86
C ALA A 171 -4.79 -2.94 -5.29
N THR A 172 -4.65 -3.88 -4.36
CA THR A 172 -3.33 -4.40 -3.91
C THR A 172 -3.26 -5.88 -4.20
N ILE A 173 -2.29 -6.27 -5.03
CA ILE A 173 -2.08 -7.64 -5.46
C ILE A 173 -0.99 -8.26 -4.59
N ALA A 174 -1.38 -9.23 -3.77
CA ALA A 174 -0.45 -9.85 -2.82
C ALA A 174 -0.65 -11.38 -2.71
N PRO A 175 0.43 -12.15 -2.48
CA PRO A 175 0.31 -13.57 -2.21
C PRO A 175 -0.20 -13.82 -0.79
N VAL A 176 -1.21 -14.65 -0.65
CA VAL A 176 -1.78 -15.07 0.63
C VAL A 176 -2.01 -16.58 0.64
N VAL A 177 -1.85 -17.22 1.79
CA VAL A 177 -2.16 -18.65 1.95
C VAL A 177 -3.66 -18.81 2.19
N ILE A 178 -4.38 -19.34 1.20
CA ILE A 178 -5.81 -19.65 1.25
C ILE A 178 -5.98 -21.17 1.22
N GLY A 179 -6.58 -21.74 2.26
CA GLY A 179 -6.79 -23.20 2.33
C GLY A 179 -5.49 -24.03 2.23
N GLY A 180 -4.36 -23.50 2.72
CA GLY A 180 -3.04 -24.15 2.66
C GLY A 180 -2.29 -23.95 1.34
N LYS A 181 -2.85 -23.22 0.37
CA LYS A 181 -2.23 -22.94 -0.93
C LYS A 181 -1.89 -21.45 -1.07
N SER A 182 -0.67 -21.12 -1.51
CA SER A 182 -0.31 -19.75 -1.89
C SER A 182 -1.14 -19.32 -3.10
N THR A 183 -1.92 -18.25 -2.93
CA THR A 183 -2.82 -17.69 -3.95
C THR A 183 -2.50 -16.22 -4.11
N LEU A 184 -2.38 -15.75 -5.34
CA LEU A 184 -2.30 -14.32 -5.61
C LEU A 184 -3.70 -13.72 -5.47
N VAL A 185 -3.85 -12.77 -4.56
CA VAL A 185 -5.13 -12.17 -4.19
C VAL A 185 -5.13 -10.70 -4.56
N ASP A 186 -6.23 -10.26 -5.15
CA ASP A 186 -6.55 -8.87 -5.39
C ASP A 186 -7.42 -8.36 -4.24
N PHE A 187 -6.89 -7.43 -3.46
CA PHE A 187 -7.56 -6.78 -2.34
C PHE A 187 -8.04 -5.40 -2.75
N VAL A 188 -9.34 -5.14 -2.66
CA VAL A 188 -9.93 -3.89 -3.14
C VAL A 188 -11.18 -3.50 -2.35
N GLY A 189 -11.41 -2.20 -2.15
CA GLY A 189 -12.64 -1.66 -1.63
C GLY A 189 -13.70 -1.55 -2.72
N GLY A 190 -14.89 -2.11 -2.47
CA GLY A 190 -16.03 -1.98 -3.38
C GLY A 190 -16.77 -0.65 -3.23
N GLY A 191 -17.63 -0.34 -4.21
CA GLY A 191 -18.48 0.84 -4.21
C GLY A 191 -19.70 0.74 -3.27
N ASP A 192 -19.87 -0.36 -2.55
CA ASP A 192 -21.00 -0.66 -1.66
C ASP A 192 -20.62 -0.74 -0.18
N ALA A 193 -19.47 -0.17 0.18
CA ALA A 193 -18.88 -0.23 1.52
C ALA A 193 -18.49 -1.65 1.99
N HIS A 194 -18.35 -2.62 1.05
CA HIS A 194 -17.71 -3.90 1.31
C HIS A 194 -16.25 -3.86 0.89
N PHE A 195 -15.43 -4.61 1.61
CA PHE A 195 -14.05 -4.88 1.23
C PHE A 195 -13.95 -6.29 0.68
N TYR A 196 -13.25 -6.45 -0.43
CA TYR A 196 -13.20 -7.70 -1.20
C TYR A 196 -11.78 -8.25 -1.29
N ALA A 197 -11.69 -9.59 -1.29
CA ALA A 197 -10.53 -10.33 -1.75
C ALA A 197 -10.95 -11.22 -2.90
N LEU A 198 -10.33 -11.03 -4.06
CA LEU A 198 -10.60 -11.81 -5.25
C LEU A 198 -9.37 -12.67 -5.60
N ASN A 199 -9.61 -13.79 -6.24
CA ASN A 199 -8.53 -14.50 -6.90
C ASN A 199 -8.02 -13.66 -8.07
N ALA A 200 -6.78 -13.20 -8.01
CA ALA A 200 -6.22 -12.27 -8.99
C ALA A 200 -6.21 -12.83 -10.43
N ALA A 201 -6.15 -14.16 -10.60
CA ALA A 201 -6.17 -14.79 -11.91
C ALA A 201 -7.58 -14.92 -12.52
N THR A 202 -8.63 -15.00 -11.69
CA THR A 202 -10.00 -15.35 -12.17
C THR A 202 -11.07 -14.32 -11.85
N GLY A 203 -10.81 -13.36 -10.94
CA GLY A 203 -11.79 -12.41 -10.43
C GLY A 203 -12.84 -13.02 -9.49
N THR A 204 -12.70 -14.30 -9.12
CA THR A 204 -13.64 -14.94 -8.21
C THR A 204 -13.46 -14.41 -6.80
N ILE A 205 -14.54 -13.98 -6.16
CA ILE A 205 -14.53 -13.52 -4.77
C ILE A 205 -14.15 -14.70 -3.86
N ILE A 206 -13.07 -14.54 -3.10
CA ILE A 206 -12.61 -15.48 -2.07
C ILE A 206 -13.39 -15.21 -0.79
N TRP A 207 -13.45 -13.94 -0.39
CA TRP A 207 -14.26 -13.44 0.72
C TRP A 207 -14.62 -11.97 0.50
N SER A 208 -15.67 -11.52 1.18
CA SER A 208 -16.03 -10.11 1.28
C SER A 208 -16.46 -9.79 2.71
N THR A 209 -16.18 -8.58 3.16
CA THR A 209 -16.52 -8.11 4.51
C THR A 209 -17.17 -6.75 4.43
N GLN A 210 -18.38 -6.62 4.98
CA GLN A 210 -19.05 -5.33 5.09
C GLN A 210 -18.35 -4.48 6.15
N LEU A 211 -17.86 -3.30 5.78
CA LEU A 211 -17.15 -2.38 6.67
C LEU A 211 -18.02 -1.18 7.09
N GLY A 212 -19.07 -0.91 6.35
CA GLY A 212 -19.99 0.19 6.59
C GLY A 212 -21.32 0.01 5.89
N SER A 213 -22.18 1.02 5.94
CA SER A 213 -23.50 1.00 5.31
C SER A 213 -23.55 2.03 4.17
N SER A 214 -23.72 1.59 2.93
CA SER A 214 -24.07 2.48 1.81
C SER A 214 -25.49 3.06 2.04
N PRO A 215 -25.74 4.35 1.65
CA PRO A 215 -24.86 5.23 0.89
C PRO A 215 -23.91 6.07 1.76
N SER A 216 -24.02 6.11 3.09
CA SER A 216 -23.29 7.06 3.90
C SER A 216 -21.80 6.72 4.05
N HIS A 217 -21.44 5.42 4.15
CA HIS A 217 -20.05 4.95 4.25
C HIS A 217 -19.48 4.60 2.89
N PHE A 218 -18.20 4.90 2.68
CA PHE A 218 -17.52 4.60 1.43
C PHE A 218 -16.02 4.29 1.62
N ILE A 219 -15.45 3.44 0.77
CA ILE A 219 -14.03 3.07 0.79
C ILE A 219 -13.30 3.82 -0.33
N TRP A 220 -12.83 5.04 -0.03
CA TRP A 220 -11.93 5.80 -0.89
C TRP A 220 -10.48 5.34 -0.79
N SER A 221 -10.11 4.82 0.36
CA SER A 221 -8.78 4.36 0.72
C SER A 221 -8.35 3.17 -0.14
N SER A 222 -7.05 3.02 -0.36
CA SER A 222 -6.45 1.83 -0.97
C SER A 222 -5.83 0.95 0.10
N PRO A 223 -5.94 -0.39 -0.01
CA PRO A 223 -5.46 -1.30 1.03
C PRO A 223 -3.94 -1.43 1.05
N ALA A 224 -3.39 -1.70 2.23
CA ALA A 224 -2.02 -2.14 2.43
C ALA A 224 -1.99 -3.53 3.06
N VAL A 225 -1.10 -4.42 2.60
CA VAL A 225 -0.99 -5.81 3.06
C VAL A 225 0.32 -6.03 3.77
N PHE A 226 0.27 -6.49 5.02
CA PHE A 226 1.47 -6.75 5.81
C PHE A 226 1.21 -7.82 6.87
N ASN A 227 2.16 -8.76 7.02
CA ASN A 227 2.14 -9.82 8.05
C ASN A 227 0.80 -10.58 8.17
N GLY A 228 0.20 -10.94 7.02
CA GLY A 228 -1.07 -11.70 6.99
C GLY A 228 -2.32 -10.87 7.32
N SER A 229 -2.19 -9.56 7.43
CA SER A 229 -3.29 -8.62 7.62
C SER A 229 -3.41 -7.66 6.45
N VAL A 230 -4.64 -7.16 6.24
CA VAL A 230 -4.96 -6.06 5.33
C VAL A 230 -5.44 -4.87 6.17
N TYR A 231 -4.97 -3.68 5.84
CA TYR A 231 -5.33 -2.42 6.49
C TYR A 231 -6.01 -1.51 5.49
N ILE A 232 -7.15 -0.94 5.88
CA ILE A 232 -7.98 -0.09 5.01
C ILE A 232 -8.61 1.05 5.81
N GLY A 233 -8.72 2.22 5.19
CA GLY A 233 -9.45 3.36 5.75
C GLY A 233 -10.92 3.35 5.38
N MET A 234 -11.78 3.84 6.28
CA MET A 234 -13.21 4.07 6.06
C MET A 234 -13.50 5.56 6.20
N ALA A 235 -14.32 6.08 5.28
CA ALA A 235 -14.77 7.47 5.29
C ALA A 235 -16.23 7.59 4.89
N SER A 236 -16.77 8.80 4.92
CA SER A 236 -18.06 9.13 4.33
C SER A 236 -18.00 9.12 2.81
N PHE A 237 -19.14 8.91 2.18
CA PHE A 237 -19.26 8.91 0.71
C PHE A 237 -18.89 10.30 0.13
N GLY A 238 -19.42 11.38 0.69
CA GLY A 238 -19.14 12.74 0.19
C GLY A 238 -19.42 13.80 1.27
N ASP A 239 -19.24 13.47 2.55
CA ASP A 239 -19.54 14.31 3.72
C ASP A 239 -21.03 14.68 3.85
N CYS A 240 -21.91 13.92 3.25
CA CYS A 240 -23.35 14.15 3.16
C CYS A 240 -24.21 12.88 3.44
N PRO A 241 -24.25 12.34 4.69
CA PRO A 241 -23.66 12.86 5.92
C PRO A 241 -22.24 12.39 6.19
N LEU A 242 -21.56 13.08 7.11
CA LEU A 242 -20.33 12.55 7.70
C LEU A 242 -20.61 11.28 8.51
N VAL A 243 -19.69 10.31 8.44
CA VAL A 243 -19.69 9.09 9.25
C VAL A 243 -18.44 9.05 10.14
N GLN A 244 -18.39 8.11 11.09
CA GLN A 244 -17.20 7.85 11.91
C GLN A 244 -16.06 7.34 11.04
N GLY A 245 -14.95 8.08 10.97
CA GLY A 245 -13.72 7.65 10.30
C GLY A 245 -13.02 6.54 11.06
N GLN A 246 -12.49 5.55 10.33
CA GLN A 246 -11.86 4.36 10.91
C GLN A 246 -10.66 3.90 10.10
N VAL A 247 -9.70 3.24 10.76
CA VAL A 247 -8.77 2.30 10.13
C VAL A 247 -9.11 0.90 10.62
N ILE A 248 -9.27 -0.03 9.70
CA ILE A 248 -9.72 -1.40 9.97
C ILE A 248 -8.62 -2.38 9.54
N GLN A 249 -8.29 -3.31 10.44
CA GLN A 249 -7.39 -4.42 10.18
C GLN A 249 -8.21 -5.69 9.96
N LEU A 250 -7.99 -6.37 8.85
CA LEU A 250 -8.63 -7.64 8.52
C LEU A 250 -7.58 -8.74 8.36
N ASN A 251 -7.96 -9.96 8.69
CA ASN A 251 -7.16 -11.14 8.34
C ASN A 251 -7.17 -11.34 6.82
N ALA A 252 -6.01 -11.34 6.20
CA ALA A 252 -5.88 -11.41 4.73
C ALA A 252 -6.46 -12.70 4.12
N SER A 253 -6.45 -13.82 4.87
CA SER A 253 -6.95 -15.12 4.40
C SER A 253 -8.45 -15.29 4.51
N THR A 254 -9.09 -14.63 5.50
CA THR A 254 -10.49 -14.90 5.87
C THR A 254 -11.41 -13.69 5.79
N GLY A 255 -10.87 -12.47 5.73
CA GLY A 255 -11.64 -11.23 5.80
C GLY A 255 -12.18 -10.88 7.18
N ALA A 256 -11.88 -11.67 8.22
CA ALA A 256 -12.34 -11.36 9.58
C ALA A 256 -11.70 -10.07 10.09
N ILE A 257 -12.51 -9.15 10.61
CA ILE A 257 -12.04 -7.93 11.27
C ILE A 257 -11.28 -8.35 12.54
N GLN A 258 -10.03 -7.92 12.67
CA GLN A 258 -9.15 -8.19 13.78
C GLN A 258 -9.14 -7.02 14.78
N HIS A 259 -8.92 -5.82 14.28
CA HIS A 259 -8.86 -4.58 15.04
C HIS A 259 -9.47 -3.42 14.28
N THR A 260 -9.96 -2.42 15.01
CA THR A 260 -10.47 -1.16 14.46
C THR A 260 -9.97 0.01 15.31
N PHE A 261 -9.38 0.99 14.64
CA PHE A 261 -9.06 2.29 15.24
C PHE A 261 -10.15 3.29 14.86
N ASN A 262 -10.92 3.75 15.82
CA ASN A 262 -11.92 4.81 15.63
C ASN A 262 -11.23 6.18 15.75
N VAL A 263 -11.32 6.99 14.71
CA VAL A 263 -10.71 8.33 14.69
C VAL A 263 -11.46 9.29 15.64
N VAL A 264 -12.75 9.17 15.69
CA VAL A 264 -13.61 9.98 16.58
C VAL A 264 -14.32 9.07 17.58
N PRO A 265 -14.77 9.58 18.75
CA PRO A 265 -15.48 8.78 19.74
C PRO A 265 -16.73 8.10 19.16
N ASN A 266 -17.14 6.98 19.79
CA ASN A 266 -18.36 6.28 19.40
C ASN A 266 -19.58 7.20 19.53
N GLY A 267 -20.42 7.20 18.49
CA GLY A 267 -21.58 8.09 18.37
C GLY A 267 -21.27 9.46 17.76
N CYS A 268 -20.00 9.77 17.51
CA CYS A 268 -19.57 10.94 16.76
C CYS A 268 -19.34 10.61 15.29
N THR A 269 -19.33 11.63 14.44
CA THR A 269 -19.04 11.55 13.00
C THR A 269 -17.87 12.44 12.64
N GLY A 270 -17.19 12.17 11.56
CA GLY A 270 -16.00 12.91 11.11
C GLY A 270 -14.72 12.10 11.19
N GLY A 271 -13.59 12.72 10.88
CA GLY A 271 -12.27 12.10 10.89
C GLY A 271 -12.10 11.01 9.83
N GLY A 272 -12.80 11.09 8.68
CA GLY A 272 -12.75 10.09 7.62
C GLY A 272 -11.32 9.76 7.20
N VAL A 273 -11.01 8.46 7.01
CA VAL A 273 -9.71 8.01 6.53
C VAL A 273 -9.85 7.58 5.08
N TRP A 274 -9.60 8.54 4.16
CA TRP A 274 -9.74 8.35 2.73
C TRP A 274 -8.41 8.24 1.98
N GLY A 275 -7.28 8.61 2.60
CA GLY A 275 -5.95 8.24 2.15
C GLY A 275 -5.58 6.79 2.50
N ALA A 276 -4.61 6.22 1.81
CA ALA A 276 -4.15 4.85 2.06
C ALA A 276 -3.26 4.76 3.31
N PRO A 277 -3.36 3.69 4.13
CA PRO A 277 -2.46 3.44 5.24
C PRO A 277 -1.04 3.11 4.75
N THR A 278 -0.04 3.87 5.18
CA THR A 278 1.38 3.66 4.84
C THR A 278 2.05 2.81 5.92
N ILE A 279 2.74 1.74 5.53
CA ILE A 279 3.32 0.80 6.50
C ILE A 279 4.85 0.96 6.58
N ASP A 280 5.35 1.22 7.77
CA ASP A 280 6.75 1.03 8.10
C ASP A 280 6.96 -0.43 8.51
N GLN A 281 7.34 -1.26 7.55
CA GLN A 281 7.55 -2.69 7.75
C GLN A 281 8.70 -2.99 8.73
N ALA A 282 9.70 -2.11 8.82
CA ALA A 282 10.84 -2.29 9.71
C ALA A 282 10.48 -2.08 11.18
N ASN A 283 9.58 -1.14 11.45
CA ASN A 283 9.14 -0.80 12.81
C ASN A 283 7.79 -1.45 13.18
N GLY A 284 7.07 -2.02 12.21
CA GLY A 284 5.74 -2.60 12.41
C GLY A 284 4.70 -1.53 12.78
N THR A 285 4.80 -0.33 12.21
CA THR A 285 3.87 0.78 12.44
C THR A 285 3.19 1.22 11.15
N ILE A 286 2.05 1.89 11.28
CA ILE A 286 1.20 2.36 10.20
C ILE A 286 0.97 3.84 10.38
N TYR A 287 1.12 4.61 9.30
CA TYR A 287 0.81 6.04 9.23
C TYR A 287 -0.42 6.26 8.37
N PHE A 288 -1.34 7.07 8.86
CA PHE A 288 -2.50 7.54 8.10
C PHE A 288 -2.89 8.95 8.55
N ALA A 289 -3.72 9.61 7.77
CA ALA A 289 -4.21 10.93 8.11
C ALA A 289 -5.73 11.00 7.99
N THR A 290 -6.33 12.02 8.61
CA THR A 290 -7.74 12.05 8.91
C THR A 290 -8.43 13.30 8.35
N GLY A 291 -9.71 13.12 8.08
CA GLY A 291 -10.64 14.11 7.58
C GLY A 291 -11.10 15.14 8.61
N ASN A 292 -12.04 15.96 8.19
CA ASN A 292 -12.63 17.03 8.98
C ASN A 292 -13.35 16.53 10.24
N PRO A 293 -13.44 17.36 11.29
CA PRO A 293 -14.28 17.06 12.45
C PRO A 293 -15.78 17.09 12.08
N GLY A 294 -16.58 16.36 12.83
CA GLY A 294 -18.02 16.28 12.64
C GLY A 294 -18.84 16.72 13.85
N ALA A 295 -19.80 15.89 14.25
CA ALA A 295 -20.81 16.25 15.24
C ALA A 295 -20.27 16.54 16.64
N CYS A 296 -19.12 16.02 17.02
CA CYS A 296 -18.51 16.16 18.34
C CYS A 296 -17.19 16.94 18.31
N SER A 297 -17.06 17.92 17.45
CA SER A 297 -15.82 18.61 17.12
C SER A 297 -14.90 19.00 18.29
N SER A 298 -15.49 19.33 19.45
CA SER A 298 -14.73 19.66 20.68
C SER A 298 -14.03 18.47 21.35
N SER A 299 -14.42 17.24 21.04
CA SER A 299 -13.84 15.99 21.59
C SER A 299 -13.14 15.13 20.54
N GLU A 300 -13.03 15.58 19.30
CA GLU A 300 -12.47 14.84 18.18
C GLU A 300 -10.97 15.12 18.02
N THR A 301 -10.19 14.66 18.99
CA THR A 301 -8.73 14.89 19.08
C THR A 301 -7.95 14.48 17.83
N PHE A 302 -8.44 13.48 17.09
CA PHE A 302 -7.73 12.91 15.94
C PHE A 302 -8.28 13.35 14.59
N SER A 303 -9.27 14.26 14.53
CA SER A 303 -9.66 14.91 13.27
C SER A 303 -8.55 15.86 12.80
N VAL A 304 -8.40 16.04 11.48
CA VAL A 304 -7.34 16.87 10.84
C VAL A 304 -5.94 16.55 11.40
N SER A 305 -5.66 15.27 11.56
CA SER A 305 -4.46 14.78 12.23
C SER A 305 -3.68 13.80 11.36
N PHE A 306 -2.37 13.72 11.63
CA PHE A 306 -1.49 12.67 11.12
C PHE A 306 -1.18 11.71 12.26
N ILE A 307 -1.43 10.42 12.07
CA ILE A 307 -1.50 9.42 13.13
C ILE A 307 -0.57 8.25 12.82
N GLU A 308 0.06 7.73 13.87
CA GLU A 308 0.87 6.52 13.86
C GLU A 308 0.28 5.51 14.83
N VAL A 309 0.02 4.29 14.36
CA VAL A 309 -0.46 3.15 15.16
C VAL A 309 0.44 1.93 14.97
N LYS A 310 0.38 0.96 15.87
CA LYS A 310 1.05 -0.33 15.67
C LYS A 310 0.29 -1.17 14.65
N ALA A 311 1.01 -1.85 13.77
CA ALA A 311 0.41 -2.77 12.81
C ALA A 311 -0.20 -4.01 13.48
N ALA A 312 0.27 -4.39 14.66
CA ALA A 312 -0.18 -5.61 15.34
C ALA A 312 -1.62 -5.53 15.85
N ASP A 313 -2.05 -4.37 16.36
CA ASP A 313 -3.30 -4.22 17.11
C ASP A 313 -3.98 -2.85 16.92
N LEU A 314 -3.46 -2.00 16.04
CA LEU A 314 -3.88 -0.62 15.82
C LEU A 314 -3.82 0.27 17.07
N SER A 315 -3.05 -0.11 18.12
CA SER A 315 -2.85 0.76 19.27
C SER A 315 -2.08 2.03 18.89
N LEU A 316 -2.53 3.18 19.40
CA LEU A 316 -1.93 4.49 19.12
C LEU A 316 -0.46 4.52 19.57
N VAL A 317 0.42 5.02 18.70
CA VAL A 317 1.84 5.29 19.02
C VAL A 317 2.05 6.78 19.16
N HIS A 318 1.77 7.53 18.09
CA HIS A 318 1.94 8.97 18.03
C HIS A 318 0.84 9.62 17.20
N TYR A 319 0.57 10.89 17.44
CA TYR A 319 -0.22 11.72 16.53
C TYR A 319 0.27 13.18 16.54
N TRP A 320 -0.03 13.87 15.47
CA TRP A 320 0.18 15.31 15.33
C TRP A 320 -1.06 15.91 14.67
N HIS A 321 -1.59 16.95 15.31
CA HIS A 321 -2.74 17.70 14.83
C HIS A 321 -2.27 18.98 14.12
N VAL A 322 -2.89 19.32 12.97
CA VAL A 322 -2.57 20.57 12.25
C VAL A 322 -2.87 21.76 13.15
N PRO A 323 -1.89 22.65 13.43
CA PRO A 323 -2.11 23.81 14.30
C PRO A 323 -3.23 24.71 13.76
N SER A 324 -4.02 25.31 14.66
CA SER A 324 -5.20 26.10 14.30
C SER A 324 -4.89 27.29 13.36
N ASN A 325 -3.69 27.84 13.45
CA ASN A 325 -3.23 28.92 12.56
C ASN A 325 -2.80 28.41 11.17
N GLU A 326 -2.72 27.11 10.94
CA GLU A 326 -2.45 26.48 9.66
C GLU A 326 -3.69 25.79 9.06
N GLN A 327 -4.79 25.70 9.80
CA GLN A 327 -6.05 25.15 9.33
C GLN A 327 -6.78 26.08 8.38
N THR A 328 -7.54 25.49 7.46
CA THR A 328 -8.47 26.20 6.55
C THR A 328 -9.85 25.57 6.66
N GLY A 329 -10.88 26.17 6.13
CA GLY A 329 -12.28 25.74 6.32
C GLY A 329 -12.58 24.28 5.96
N ASP A 330 -11.90 23.72 4.94
CA ASP A 330 -11.88 22.30 4.59
C ASP A 330 -10.42 21.87 4.41
N GLY A 331 -9.65 21.99 5.49
CA GLY A 331 -8.19 21.83 5.49
C GLY A 331 -7.72 20.48 5.97
N ASP A 332 -8.48 19.41 5.76
CA ASP A 332 -8.15 18.07 6.13
C ASP A 332 -7.07 17.41 5.23
N PHE A 333 -6.76 16.15 5.51
CA PHE A 333 -5.81 15.38 4.74
C PHE A 333 -6.49 14.47 3.72
N GLY A 334 -6.21 14.67 2.44
CA GLY A 334 -6.61 13.76 1.34
C GLY A 334 -5.45 13.05 0.68
N SER A 335 -4.24 13.26 1.19
CA SER A 335 -3.03 12.64 0.68
C SER A 335 -2.68 11.37 1.44
N THR A 336 -1.80 10.57 0.86
CA THR A 336 -1.18 9.40 1.48
C THR A 336 0.25 9.73 1.87
N ALA A 337 0.69 9.25 3.03
CA ALA A 337 2.04 9.49 3.52
C ALA A 337 3.09 8.72 2.70
N THR A 338 4.28 9.31 2.56
CA THR A 338 5.44 8.71 1.90
C THR A 338 6.57 8.52 2.91
N LEU A 339 7.11 7.31 3.03
CA LEU A 339 8.32 7.07 3.82
C LEU A 339 9.56 7.37 2.99
N PHE A 340 10.50 8.11 3.59
CA PHE A 340 11.76 8.45 2.94
C PHE A 340 12.91 8.59 3.96
N THR A 341 14.10 8.82 3.49
CA THR A 341 15.27 9.10 4.33
C THR A 341 15.88 10.45 3.97
N ALA A 342 16.62 11.02 4.91
CA ALA A 342 17.36 12.25 4.70
C ALA A 342 18.72 12.16 5.38
N THR A 343 19.78 12.66 4.75
CA THR A 343 21.08 12.81 5.40
C THR A 343 21.16 14.18 6.04
N VAL A 344 21.20 14.20 7.38
CA VAL A 344 21.31 15.43 8.17
C VAL A 344 22.62 15.39 8.96
N ASN A 345 23.52 16.36 8.75
CA ASN A 345 24.85 16.40 9.36
C ASN A 345 25.64 15.07 9.21
N GLY A 346 25.57 14.46 8.04
CA GLY A 346 26.23 13.18 7.75
C GLY A 346 25.53 11.92 8.29
N VAL A 347 24.40 12.05 9.00
CA VAL A 347 23.64 10.93 9.57
C VAL A 347 22.38 10.70 8.75
N VAL A 348 22.15 9.44 8.30
CA VAL A 348 20.90 9.04 7.65
C VAL A 348 19.79 8.98 8.70
N THR A 349 18.73 9.73 8.46
CA THR A 349 17.56 9.84 9.35
C THR A 349 16.29 9.39 8.63
N SER A 350 15.44 8.65 9.34
CA SER A 350 14.15 8.20 8.83
C SER A 350 13.12 9.31 8.90
N ARG A 351 12.38 9.51 7.80
CA ARG A 351 11.37 10.55 7.62
C ARG A 351 10.06 9.97 7.11
N VAL A 352 8.97 10.65 7.41
CA VAL A 352 7.66 10.43 6.79
C VAL A 352 7.09 11.80 6.43
N GLY A 353 6.44 11.91 5.29
CA GLY A 353 5.89 13.18 4.83
C GLY A 353 4.53 13.03 4.18
N ILE A 354 3.72 14.12 4.24
CA ILE A 354 2.36 14.14 3.74
C ILE A 354 1.95 15.56 3.35
N ALA A 355 1.17 15.67 2.27
CA ALA A 355 0.55 16.92 1.85
C ALA A 355 -0.83 17.11 2.53
N ASN A 356 -1.23 18.39 2.72
CA ASN A 356 -2.53 18.75 3.28
C ASN A 356 -3.23 19.79 2.38
N LYS A 357 -4.57 19.86 2.42
CA LYS A 357 -5.38 20.82 1.67
C LYS A 357 -5.03 22.30 1.99
N ASN A 358 -4.35 22.58 3.11
CA ASN A 358 -3.83 23.92 3.39
C ASN A 358 -2.64 24.33 2.48
N GLY A 359 -2.24 23.46 1.55
CA GLY A 359 -1.19 23.72 0.57
C GLY A 359 0.22 23.52 1.11
N ILE A 360 0.37 22.89 2.26
CA ILE A 360 1.67 22.60 2.89
C ILE A 360 1.97 21.12 2.80
N TYR A 361 3.20 20.80 2.43
CA TYR A 361 3.77 19.47 2.61
C TYR A 361 4.56 19.45 3.93
N TYR A 362 4.24 18.53 4.80
CA TYR A 362 4.86 18.36 6.11
C TYR A 362 5.79 17.14 6.10
N ALA A 363 6.97 17.27 6.67
CA ALA A 363 7.89 16.15 6.90
C ALA A 363 8.21 16.01 8.39
N PHE A 364 8.18 14.78 8.86
CA PHE A 364 8.34 14.45 10.27
C PHE A 364 9.54 13.52 10.49
N ASN A 365 10.05 13.51 11.72
CA ASN A 365 10.87 12.41 12.20
C ASN A 365 9.96 11.17 12.36
N ARG A 366 10.24 10.10 11.61
CA ARG A 366 9.45 8.88 11.62
C ARG A 366 9.39 8.18 12.99
N ASN A 367 10.39 8.40 13.84
CA ASN A 367 10.41 7.82 15.19
C ASN A 367 9.56 8.59 16.22
N ASN A 368 9.10 9.81 15.89
CA ASN A 368 8.26 10.62 16.79
C ASN A 368 7.60 11.76 16.01
N ILE A 369 6.46 11.48 15.42
CA ILE A 369 5.69 12.51 14.69
C ILE A 369 5.02 13.51 15.63
N SER A 370 4.81 13.17 16.92
CA SER A 370 4.22 14.08 17.90
C SER A 370 5.10 15.30 18.22
N ALA A 371 6.40 15.22 17.92
CA ALA A 371 7.28 16.38 18.03
C ALA A 371 6.99 17.49 16.99
N GLY A 372 6.10 17.22 16.04
CA GLY A 372 5.78 18.10 14.94
C GLY A 372 6.74 17.95 13.75
N PRO A 373 6.44 18.64 12.63
CA PRO A 373 7.24 18.52 11.42
C PRO A 373 8.63 19.14 11.58
N VAL A 374 9.63 18.42 11.07
CA VAL A 374 11.04 18.88 11.03
C VAL A 374 11.25 19.97 9.98
N TRP A 375 10.41 19.96 8.93
CA TRP A 375 10.30 21.04 7.95
C TRP A 375 8.91 21.08 7.31
N ARG A 376 8.59 22.22 6.70
CA ARG A 376 7.36 22.50 5.96
C ARG A 376 7.71 23.09 4.61
N ALA A 377 7.00 22.72 3.55
CA ALA A 377 7.13 23.32 2.23
C ALA A 377 5.76 23.73 1.69
N LYS A 378 5.58 25.02 1.36
CA LYS A 378 4.35 25.48 0.74
C LYS A 378 4.34 25.09 -0.73
N VAL A 379 3.43 24.19 -1.11
CA VAL A 379 3.34 23.62 -2.45
C VAL A 379 2.17 24.14 -3.27
N ALA A 380 1.16 24.74 -2.61
CA ALA A 380 -0.01 25.32 -3.26
C ALA A 380 -0.61 26.46 -2.41
N ILE A 381 -1.55 27.22 -2.97
CA ILE A 381 -2.43 28.08 -2.18
C ILE A 381 -3.36 27.23 -1.33
N ALA A 382 -3.69 27.69 -0.12
CA ALA A 382 -4.58 26.96 0.78
C ALA A 382 -6.03 26.94 0.28
N GLY A 383 -6.79 25.89 0.57
CA GLY A 383 -8.23 25.83 0.31
C GLY A 383 -8.77 24.40 0.22
N GLY A 384 -10.07 24.24 0.44
CA GLY A 384 -10.76 22.94 0.55
C GLY A 384 -11.15 22.29 -0.78
N CYS A 385 -10.83 22.89 -1.92
CA CYS A 385 -11.23 22.34 -3.23
C CYS A 385 -9.99 22.02 -4.10
N PRO A 386 -9.31 20.89 -3.90
CA PRO A 386 -8.14 20.51 -4.71
C PRO A 386 -8.45 20.43 -6.21
N GLN A 387 -9.62 19.91 -6.59
CA GLN A 387 -10.08 19.85 -7.98
C GLN A 387 -10.33 21.25 -8.58
N CYS A 388 -10.58 22.28 -7.74
CA CYS A 388 -10.67 23.67 -8.16
C CYS A 388 -9.27 24.33 -8.24
N GLY A 389 -8.23 23.61 -7.87
CA GLY A 389 -6.85 24.08 -7.87
C GLY A 389 -6.30 24.54 -6.51
N ASN A 390 -7.01 24.33 -5.39
CA ASN A 390 -6.54 24.73 -4.06
C ASN A 390 -5.89 23.58 -3.31
N GLY A 391 -4.89 23.87 -2.48
CA GLY A 391 -4.26 22.87 -1.63
C GLY A 391 -3.51 21.76 -2.37
N SER A 392 -3.27 20.66 -1.67
CA SER A 392 -2.72 19.44 -2.26
C SER A 392 -3.29 18.20 -1.60
N ILE A 393 -3.69 17.24 -2.44
CA ILE A 393 -4.01 15.85 -2.06
C ILE A 393 -3.09 14.85 -2.76
N SER A 394 -2.10 15.34 -3.53
CA SER A 394 -1.17 14.52 -4.30
C SER A 394 -0.13 13.89 -3.37
N PRO A 395 -0.04 12.55 -3.26
CA PRO A 395 1.07 11.88 -2.59
C PRO A 395 2.38 12.11 -3.33
N ALA A 396 3.47 12.18 -2.56
CA ALA A 396 4.81 12.42 -3.09
C ALA A 396 5.44 11.14 -3.66
N ALA A 397 6.48 11.30 -4.51
CA ALA A 397 7.37 10.21 -4.87
C ALA A 397 8.75 10.38 -4.23
N TRP A 398 9.39 9.25 -3.88
CA TRP A 398 10.73 9.18 -3.30
C TRP A 398 11.61 8.22 -4.10
N ASP A 399 12.65 8.74 -4.77
CA ASP A 399 13.53 7.95 -5.63
C ASP A 399 14.78 7.38 -4.94
N GLY A 400 14.88 7.54 -3.61
CA GLY A 400 16.06 7.17 -2.82
C GLY A 400 16.99 8.35 -2.52
N THR A 401 16.84 9.48 -3.22
CA THR A 401 17.69 10.68 -3.09
C THR A 401 16.88 11.97 -3.03
N THR A 402 15.82 12.08 -3.80
CA THR A 402 15.02 13.29 -4.00
C THR A 402 13.55 13.01 -3.75
N LEU A 403 12.89 13.92 -3.06
CA LEU A 403 11.45 13.88 -2.83
C LEU A 403 10.75 14.77 -3.87
N TYR A 404 9.76 14.22 -4.57
CA TYR A 404 8.97 14.94 -5.57
C TYR A 404 7.57 15.17 -5.03
N VAL A 405 7.19 16.45 -4.90
CA VAL A 405 5.91 16.86 -4.34
C VAL A 405 5.12 17.69 -5.35
N ALA A 406 3.80 17.58 -5.31
CA ALA A 406 2.94 18.29 -6.24
C ALA A 406 1.74 18.93 -5.51
N GLY A 407 1.03 19.79 -6.21
CA GLY A 407 -0.16 20.43 -5.67
C GLY A 407 -0.87 21.32 -6.70
N GLY A 408 -1.83 22.08 -6.18
CA GLY A 408 -2.65 22.99 -6.95
C GLY A 408 -1.97 24.32 -7.30
N THR A 409 -2.79 25.35 -7.46
CA THR A 409 -2.42 26.71 -7.86
C THR A 409 -1.28 27.27 -7.01
N THR A 410 -0.30 27.84 -7.68
CA THR A 410 0.89 28.42 -7.05
C THR A 410 1.50 29.49 -7.96
N THR A 411 2.49 30.24 -7.47
CA THR A 411 3.30 31.15 -8.27
C THR A 411 4.73 30.61 -8.30
N ILE A 412 5.28 30.39 -9.49
CA ILE A 412 6.66 29.94 -9.69
C ILE A 412 7.39 30.99 -10.53
N LYS A 413 8.46 31.58 -9.98
CA LYS A 413 9.27 32.61 -10.64
C LYS A 413 8.42 33.74 -11.24
N GLY A 414 7.38 34.17 -10.50
CA GLY A 414 6.47 35.22 -10.94
C GLY A 414 5.36 34.82 -11.89
N THR A 415 5.35 33.57 -12.36
CA THR A 415 4.29 33.01 -13.23
C THR A 415 3.20 32.37 -12.38
N SER A 416 1.93 32.71 -12.65
CA SER A 416 0.76 32.04 -12.08
C SER A 416 0.60 30.68 -12.72
N CYS A 417 0.62 29.61 -11.91
CA CYS A 417 0.53 28.23 -12.33
C CYS A 417 -0.76 27.61 -11.79
N LYS A 418 -1.48 26.83 -12.58
CA LYS A 418 -2.67 26.10 -12.14
C LYS A 418 -2.32 24.92 -11.23
N GLY A 419 -1.08 24.44 -11.31
CA GLY A 419 -0.48 23.44 -10.44
C GLY A 419 1.03 23.61 -10.38
N GLY A 420 1.68 22.86 -9.49
CA GLY A 420 3.13 22.85 -9.38
C GLY A 420 3.69 21.49 -9.04
N LEU A 421 4.78 21.09 -9.71
CA LEU A 421 5.60 19.93 -9.38
C LEU A 421 6.97 20.43 -8.91
N ARG A 422 7.50 19.84 -7.85
CA ARG A 422 8.77 20.27 -7.25
C ARG A 422 9.63 19.09 -6.86
N ALA A 423 10.93 19.19 -7.12
CA ALA A 423 11.93 18.37 -6.44
C ALA A 423 12.35 19.07 -5.15
N VAL A 424 12.40 18.32 -4.08
CA VAL A 424 12.63 18.82 -2.72
C VAL A 424 13.80 18.14 -2.09
N ASN A 425 14.68 18.91 -1.44
CA ASN A 425 15.73 18.35 -0.61
C ASN A 425 15.10 17.68 0.63
N PRO A 426 15.29 16.36 0.83
CA PRO A 426 14.60 15.63 1.88
C PRO A 426 15.04 16.03 3.31
N ALA A 427 16.21 16.64 3.45
CA ALA A 427 16.73 17.07 4.75
C ALA A 427 16.14 18.43 5.21
N THR A 428 15.84 19.34 4.26
CA THR A 428 15.54 20.73 4.57
C THR A 428 14.18 21.21 4.07
N GLY A 429 13.55 20.51 3.14
CA GLY A 429 12.33 20.97 2.47
C GLY A 429 12.55 22.05 1.40
N ALA A 430 13.80 22.42 1.13
CA ALA A 430 14.13 23.42 0.10
C ALA A 430 13.87 22.86 -1.30
N PHE A 431 13.31 23.70 -2.19
CA PHE A 431 13.08 23.33 -3.58
C PHE A 431 14.40 23.29 -4.34
N ILE A 432 14.69 22.14 -4.95
CA ILE A 432 15.82 21.94 -5.86
C ILE A 432 15.47 22.52 -7.22
N TRP A 433 14.25 22.22 -7.68
CA TRP A 433 13.65 22.84 -8.85
C TRP A 433 12.12 22.86 -8.71
N GLU A 434 11.50 23.72 -9.51
CA GLU A 434 10.05 23.89 -9.60
C GLU A 434 9.62 23.88 -11.07
N HIS A 435 8.50 23.19 -11.37
CA HIS A 435 7.87 23.11 -12.68
C HIS A 435 6.44 23.64 -12.61
N CYS A 436 6.12 24.63 -13.44
CA CYS A 436 4.82 25.29 -13.52
C CYS A 436 3.86 24.50 -14.39
N MET A 437 2.74 24.06 -13.85
CA MET A 437 1.66 23.39 -14.55
C MET A 437 0.64 24.44 -15.04
N LEU A 438 0.37 24.46 -16.35
CA LEU A 438 -0.49 25.46 -16.98
C LEU A 438 -1.87 24.93 -17.33
N ALA A 439 -2.05 23.61 -17.44
CA ALA A 439 -3.32 23.00 -17.83
C ALA A 439 -4.25 22.74 -16.63
N GLY A 440 -3.72 22.32 -15.48
CA GLY A 440 -4.52 22.04 -14.29
C GLY A 440 -3.69 21.76 -13.06
N PRO A 441 -4.34 21.52 -11.89
CA PRO A 441 -3.69 21.01 -10.70
C PRO A 441 -3.22 19.57 -10.92
N ILE A 442 -2.24 19.13 -10.10
CA ILE A 442 -1.89 17.73 -9.99
C ILE A 442 -2.69 17.16 -8.82
N LEU A 443 -3.60 16.24 -9.10
CA LEU A 443 -4.49 15.60 -8.12
C LEU A 443 -4.04 14.18 -7.77
N GLY A 444 -3.68 13.39 -8.78
CA GLY A 444 -3.10 12.07 -8.60
C GLY A 444 -1.71 12.14 -7.97
N ALA A 445 -1.22 11.00 -7.48
CA ALA A 445 0.12 10.92 -6.92
C ALA A 445 1.21 11.14 -7.97
N VAL A 446 2.34 11.61 -7.51
CA VAL A 446 3.57 11.63 -8.29
C VAL A 446 4.10 10.20 -8.43
N SER A 447 4.42 9.77 -9.65
CA SER A 447 5.04 8.47 -9.92
C SER A 447 6.42 8.67 -10.54
N ALA A 448 7.37 7.81 -10.16
CA ALA A 448 8.76 7.96 -10.58
C ALA A 448 9.39 6.62 -11.00
N VAL A 449 10.34 6.73 -11.92
CA VAL A 449 11.31 5.69 -12.28
C VAL A 449 12.70 6.34 -12.38
N PRO A 450 13.80 5.61 -12.48
CA PRO A 450 15.15 6.22 -12.53
C PRO A 450 15.27 7.36 -13.54
N GLY A 451 15.39 8.59 -13.02
CA GLY A 451 15.58 9.81 -13.80
C GLY A 451 14.32 10.42 -14.44
N VAL A 452 13.11 9.87 -14.20
CA VAL A 452 11.88 10.31 -14.85
C VAL A 452 10.73 10.39 -13.84
N ILE A 453 9.91 11.45 -13.94
CA ILE A 453 8.70 11.67 -13.15
C ILE A 453 7.50 11.68 -14.08
N VAL A 454 6.38 11.10 -13.65
CA VAL A 454 5.10 11.07 -14.37
C VAL A 454 3.98 11.61 -13.49
N VAL A 455 3.19 12.53 -14.04
CA VAL A 455 2.01 13.12 -13.37
C VAL A 455 0.87 13.35 -14.37
N GLY A 456 -0.38 13.37 -13.86
CA GLY A 456 -1.52 13.92 -14.57
C GLY A 456 -1.64 15.42 -14.31
N GLU A 457 -1.87 16.22 -15.36
CA GLU A 457 -2.06 17.66 -15.32
C GLU A 457 -3.32 18.04 -16.12
N GLY A 458 -4.48 18.19 -15.48
CA GLY A 458 -5.72 18.36 -16.22
C GLY A 458 -5.94 17.19 -17.19
N ASN A 459 -6.19 17.47 -18.48
CA ASN A 459 -6.32 16.46 -19.53
C ASN A 459 -4.98 16.03 -20.18
N PHE A 460 -3.86 16.20 -19.47
CA PHE A 460 -2.54 15.81 -19.97
C PHE A 460 -1.88 14.79 -19.06
N VAL A 461 -1.10 13.88 -19.66
CA VAL A 461 -0.05 13.10 -18.98
C VAL A 461 1.29 13.76 -19.30
N LEU A 462 2.01 14.14 -18.26
CA LEU A 462 3.30 14.82 -18.36
C LEU A 462 4.42 13.89 -17.85
N VAL A 463 5.48 13.80 -18.64
CA VAL A 463 6.72 13.08 -18.28
C VAL A 463 7.85 14.09 -18.19
N VAL A 464 8.47 14.17 -17.03
CA VAL A 464 9.45 15.21 -16.67
C VAL A 464 10.79 14.57 -16.32
N ASP A 465 11.88 15.22 -16.75
CA ASP A 465 13.24 14.88 -16.33
C ASP A 465 13.41 15.18 -14.82
N ALA A 466 13.72 14.15 -14.05
CA ALA A 466 13.83 14.23 -12.59
C ALA A 466 14.94 15.16 -12.09
N VAL A 467 15.96 15.45 -12.92
CA VAL A 467 17.11 16.30 -12.58
C VAL A 467 16.93 17.72 -13.01
N THR A 468 16.43 17.94 -14.25
CA THR A 468 16.38 19.28 -14.86
C THR A 468 15.01 19.93 -14.85
N SER A 469 13.96 19.20 -14.48
CA SER A 469 12.55 19.57 -14.62
C SER A 469 12.06 19.76 -16.08
N ALA A 470 12.87 19.43 -17.08
CA ALA A 470 12.45 19.56 -18.46
C ALA A 470 11.34 18.57 -18.82
N THR A 471 10.35 19.02 -19.59
CA THR A 471 9.33 18.12 -20.16
C THR A 471 10.00 17.23 -21.21
N LEU A 472 9.94 15.90 -20.99
CA LEU A 472 10.45 14.88 -21.90
C LEU A 472 9.37 14.41 -22.88
N PHE A 473 8.13 14.29 -22.38
CA PHE A 473 6.97 13.86 -23.16
C PHE A 473 5.71 14.46 -22.61
N ARG A 474 4.73 14.72 -23.46
CA ARG A 474 3.40 15.20 -23.10
C ARG A 474 2.36 14.57 -24.01
N TYR A 475 1.43 13.83 -23.41
CA TYR A 475 0.24 13.34 -24.09
C TYR A 475 -0.95 14.20 -23.72
N GLN A 476 -1.77 14.58 -24.70
CA GLN A 476 -3.02 15.30 -24.48
C GLN A 476 -4.20 14.40 -24.82
N ASP A 477 -5.13 14.27 -23.89
CA ASP A 477 -6.41 13.65 -24.18
C ASP A 477 -7.22 14.52 -25.15
N PRO A 478 -7.82 13.96 -26.22
CA PRO A 478 -8.64 14.73 -27.14
C PRO A 478 -9.85 15.41 -26.50
N ASN A 479 -10.42 14.80 -25.44
CA ASN A 479 -11.47 15.39 -24.63
C ASN A 479 -10.87 16.34 -23.58
N ALA A 480 -10.99 17.64 -23.82
CA ALA A 480 -10.46 18.67 -22.91
C ALA A 480 -11.05 18.63 -21.49
N ASN A 481 -12.22 17.99 -21.31
CA ASN A 481 -12.90 17.85 -20.03
C ASN A 481 -12.49 16.58 -19.28
N SER A 482 -11.75 15.67 -19.94
CA SER A 482 -11.33 14.40 -19.36
C SER A 482 -10.02 14.56 -18.57
N VAL A 483 -10.16 14.76 -17.27
CA VAL A 483 -9.03 15.02 -16.36
C VAL A 483 -8.43 13.71 -15.86
N PHE A 484 -7.10 13.63 -15.80
CA PHE A 484 -6.37 12.54 -15.18
C PHE A 484 -6.36 12.71 -13.67
N TRP A 485 -7.29 12.03 -13.00
CA TRP A 485 -7.46 12.07 -11.54
C TRP A 485 -6.59 11.06 -10.81
N GLY A 486 -6.39 9.90 -11.41
CA GLY A 486 -5.61 8.81 -10.85
C GLY A 486 -4.10 9.04 -10.98
N ALA A 487 -3.35 8.29 -10.20
CA ALA A 487 -1.90 8.21 -10.34
C ALA A 487 -1.50 7.30 -11.50
N ALA A 488 -0.33 7.52 -12.09
CA ALA A 488 0.24 6.62 -13.08
C ALA A 488 0.94 5.44 -12.40
N SER A 489 0.89 4.25 -13.02
CA SER A 489 1.82 3.15 -12.74
C SER A 489 2.79 3.02 -13.89
N ILE A 490 4.05 2.72 -13.60
CA ILE A 490 5.10 2.59 -14.60
C ILE A 490 5.73 1.21 -14.47
N SER A 491 5.49 0.36 -15.46
CA SER A 491 5.85 -1.05 -15.39
C SER A 491 6.24 -1.57 -16.77
N ASN A 492 7.43 -2.17 -16.86
CA ASN A 492 7.91 -2.88 -18.05
C ASN A 492 7.84 -2.04 -19.33
N GLY A 493 8.22 -0.76 -19.26
CA GLY A 493 8.29 0.15 -20.40
C GLY A 493 6.94 0.79 -20.76
N VAL A 494 5.91 0.67 -19.93
CA VAL A 494 4.59 1.24 -20.15
C VAL A 494 4.10 2.04 -18.95
N ILE A 495 3.52 3.20 -19.22
CA ILE A 495 2.78 4.02 -18.25
C ILE A 495 1.30 3.69 -18.38
N TYR A 496 0.67 3.27 -17.29
CA TYR A 496 -0.77 3.05 -17.22
C TYR A 496 -1.39 4.14 -16.33
N ILE A 497 -2.44 4.82 -16.83
CA ILE A 497 -3.10 5.90 -16.10
C ILE A 497 -4.56 6.00 -16.52
N GLY A 498 -5.44 6.27 -15.54
CA GLY A 498 -6.87 6.45 -15.76
C GLY A 498 -7.28 7.93 -15.81
N ASN A 499 -8.36 8.22 -16.54
CA ASN A 499 -9.05 9.51 -16.53
C ASN A 499 -10.58 9.33 -16.50
N GLN A 500 -11.34 10.36 -16.88
CA GLN A 500 -12.80 10.30 -16.92
C GLN A 500 -13.37 9.41 -18.05
N ASP A 501 -12.58 9.10 -19.06
CA ASP A 501 -13.05 8.37 -20.26
C ASP A 501 -12.51 6.93 -20.33
N GLY A 502 -11.45 6.62 -19.63
CA GLY A 502 -10.87 5.28 -19.69
C GLY A 502 -9.45 5.12 -19.13
N LEU A 503 -8.89 3.96 -19.38
CA LEU A 503 -7.52 3.58 -19.06
C LEU A 503 -6.62 3.74 -20.29
N TYR A 504 -5.48 4.37 -20.10
CA TYR A 504 -4.48 4.65 -21.15
C TYR A 504 -3.18 3.87 -20.90
N ALA A 505 -2.59 3.34 -21.96
CA ALA A 505 -1.26 2.76 -21.94
C ALA A 505 -0.34 3.55 -22.89
N LEU A 506 0.68 4.17 -22.31
CA LEU A 506 1.70 4.94 -23.04
C LEU A 506 3.04 4.20 -22.94
N GLY A 507 3.64 3.84 -24.07
CA GLY A 507 4.88 3.07 -24.11
C GLY A 507 5.78 3.47 -25.29
N LEU A 508 6.94 2.80 -25.45
CA LEU A 508 7.91 3.07 -26.52
C LEU A 508 7.49 2.56 -27.88
#